data_77a739d252cb675602fd0ed0026e8f8e
#
_entry.id   77a739d252cb675602fd0ed0026e8f8e
#
_cell.length_a   1.000
_cell.length_b   1.000
_cell.length_c   1.000
_cell.angle_alpha   90.00
_cell.angle_beta   90.00
_cell.angle_gamma   90.00
#
_symmetry.space_group_name_H-M   'P 1'
#
loop_
_entity.id
_entity.type
_entity.pdbx_description
1 polymer ?
#
loop_
_entity_poly.entity_id
_entity_poly.type
_entity_poly.pdbx_seq_one_letter_code
_entity_poly.pdbx_strand_id
1 'polypeptide(L)'
;ILEASEDPGLRRTAQRISTREAQGIETMEGLIASCGQLITPQMDLRLYQRRMDLIFREMFTQMGSAPEGNRLNAVFFQQMIFHHRGAVRMAQNTLRYEVCTDLAPVLRSIIDTQSREIRQMQFLLRRTGCQGGGSCASSAFLVY
;
A
#
# COMPACT_ATOMS: atom_id res chain seq x y z
N ILE A 1 8.45 -10.03 11.65
CA ILE A 1 7.07 -10.54 11.49
C ILE A 1 7.09 -11.95 10.91
N LEU A 2 7.87 -12.22 9.86
CA LEU A 2 7.93 -13.55 9.26
C LEU A 2 8.40 -14.64 10.24
N GLU A 3 9.35 -14.30 11.10
CA GLU A 3 9.90 -15.22 12.11
C GLU A 3 9.09 -15.20 13.43
N ALA A 4 8.45 -14.08 13.76
CA ALA A 4 7.77 -13.89 15.04
C ALA A 4 6.30 -14.37 15.04
N SER A 5 5.71 -14.66 13.88
CA SER A 5 4.32 -15.11 13.81
C SER A 5 4.22 -16.64 13.71
N GLU A 6 3.41 -17.23 14.57
CA GLU A 6 3.04 -18.66 14.49
C GLU A 6 1.91 -18.92 13.49
N ASP A 7 1.23 -17.87 12.99
CA ASP A 7 0.13 -17.98 12.01
C ASP A 7 0.68 -18.21 10.59
N PRO A 8 0.46 -19.40 10.01
CA PRO A 8 0.94 -19.71 8.66
C PRO A 8 0.28 -18.84 7.58
N GLY A 9 -0.93 -18.35 7.80
CA GLY A 9 -1.65 -17.48 6.87
C GLY A 9 -1.02 -16.09 6.82
N LEU A 10 -0.66 -15.54 7.99
CA LEU A 10 0.06 -14.27 8.07
C LEU A 10 1.44 -14.38 7.42
N ARG A 11 2.22 -15.42 7.75
CA ARG A 11 3.54 -15.63 7.16
C ARG A 11 3.50 -15.69 5.63
N ARG A 12 2.58 -16.48 5.06
CA ARG A 12 2.41 -16.56 3.59
C ARG A 12 2.02 -15.23 2.97
N THR A 13 1.14 -14.47 3.62
CA THR A 13 0.72 -13.14 3.14
C THR A 13 1.88 -12.16 3.20
N ALA A 14 2.60 -12.08 4.30
CA ALA A 14 3.75 -11.21 4.46
C ALA A 14 4.87 -11.54 3.46
N GLN A 15 5.17 -12.83 3.27
CA GLN A 15 6.17 -13.28 2.29
C GLN A 15 5.79 -12.86 0.87
N ARG A 16 4.52 -13.06 0.48
CA ARG A 16 4.05 -12.67 -0.86
C ARG A 16 4.13 -11.16 -1.09
N ILE A 17 3.74 -10.36 -0.10
CA ILE A 17 3.85 -8.90 -0.16
C ILE A 17 5.32 -8.51 -0.32
N SER A 18 6.21 -9.00 0.55
CA SER A 18 7.65 -8.69 0.51
C SER A 18 8.29 -9.04 -0.84
N THR A 19 7.97 -10.22 -1.38
CA THR A 19 8.50 -10.63 -2.70
C THR A 19 8.03 -9.71 -3.82
N ARG A 20 6.76 -9.31 -3.82
CA ARG A 20 6.21 -8.40 -4.84
C ARG A 20 6.75 -6.99 -4.74
N GLU A 21 6.91 -6.48 -3.53
CA GLU A 21 7.49 -5.17 -3.31
C GLU A 21 8.94 -5.12 -3.76
N ALA A 22 9.74 -6.17 -3.47
CA ALA A 22 11.11 -6.28 -3.96
C ALA A 22 11.18 -6.31 -5.50
N GLN A 23 10.33 -7.10 -6.15
CA GLN A 23 10.22 -7.11 -7.62
C GLN A 23 9.77 -5.76 -8.19
N GLY A 24 8.87 -5.07 -7.49
CA GLY A 24 8.42 -3.72 -7.86
C GLY A 24 9.55 -2.70 -7.81
N ILE A 25 10.38 -2.73 -6.78
CA ILE A 25 11.56 -1.87 -6.64
C ILE A 25 12.53 -2.12 -7.80
N GLU A 26 12.92 -3.37 -8.06
CA GLU A 26 13.80 -3.74 -9.17
C GLU A 26 13.27 -3.25 -10.53
N THR A 27 11.96 -3.43 -10.76
CA THR A 27 11.30 -2.93 -11.97
C THR A 27 11.39 -1.40 -12.09
N MET A 28 11.15 -0.67 -11.00
CA MET A 28 11.22 0.79 -10.99
C MET A 28 12.64 1.31 -11.18
N GLU A 29 13.64 0.65 -10.60
CA GLU A 29 15.06 0.98 -10.81
C GLU A 29 15.47 0.79 -12.28
N GLY A 30 15.04 -0.30 -12.91
CA GLY A 30 15.24 -0.52 -14.35
C GLY A 30 14.58 0.55 -15.21
N LEU A 31 13.36 0.99 -14.86
CA LEU A 31 12.66 2.05 -15.57
C LEU A 31 13.31 3.42 -15.42
N ILE A 32 13.85 3.76 -14.24
CA ILE A 32 14.59 5.00 -14.04
C ILE A 32 15.78 5.09 -15.01
N ALA A 33 16.44 3.97 -15.27
CA ALA A 33 17.57 3.91 -16.19
C ALA A 33 17.14 4.03 -17.67
N SER A 34 15.94 3.55 -18.03
CA SER A 34 15.46 3.49 -19.44
C SER A 34 14.56 4.67 -19.84
N CYS A 35 13.84 5.25 -18.89
CA CYS A 35 12.99 6.42 -19.12
C CYS A 35 13.85 7.69 -19.23
N GLY A 36 14.24 8.13 -20.38
CA GLY A 36 15.01 9.36 -20.57
C GLY A 36 14.47 10.57 -19.78
N GLN A 37 15.13 11.72 -19.90
CA GLN A 37 14.70 12.95 -19.22
C GLN A 37 13.38 13.46 -19.79
N LEU A 38 12.33 13.46 -18.96
CA LEU A 38 11.08 14.16 -19.26
C LEU A 38 11.22 15.62 -18.82
N ILE A 39 10.89 16.55 -19.73
CA ILE A 39 10.84 17.97 -19.40
C ILE A 39 9.45 18.25 -18.81
N THR A 40 9.35 18.23 -17.49
CA THR A 40 8.11 18.56 -16.78
C THR A 40 8.07 20.06 -16.47
N PRO A 41 6.98 20.77 -16.81
CA PRO A 41 6.82 22.16 -16.41
C PRO A 41 6.99 22.35 -14.92
N GLN A 42 7.70 23.40 -14.49
CA GLN A 42 8.04 23.60 -13.06
C GLN A 42 6.80 23.75 -12.15
N MET A 43 5.69 24.26 -12.69
CA MET A 43 4.43 24.36 -11.97
C MET A 43 3.87 22.95 -11.68
N ASP A 44 3.87 22.07 -12.66
CA ASP A 44 3.38 20.68 -12.52
C ASP A 44 4.25 19.89 -11.56
N LEU A 45 5.57 20.07 -11.62
CA LEU A 45 6.49 19.44 -10.67
C LEU A 45 6.20 19.85 -9.23
N ARG A 46 5.96 21.16 -8.97
CA ARG A 46 5.60 21.64 -7.63
C ARG A 46 4.26 21.08 -7.14
N LEU A 47 3.26 21.00 -8.00
CA LEU A 47 1.96 20.41 -7.66
C LEU A 47 2.07 18.91 -7.39
N TYR A 48 2.85 18.21 -8.21
CA TYR A 48 3.17 16.79 -8.00
C TYR A 48 3.81 16.56 -6.64
N GLN A 49 4.91 17.28 -6.34
CA GLN A 49 5.64 17.16 -5.07
C GLN A 49 4.75 17.44 -3.86
N ARG A 50 4.00 18.55 -3.89
CA ARG A 50 3.08 18.90 -2.80
C ARG A 50 2.05 17.79 -2.53
N ARG A 51 1.49 17.19 -3.57
CA ARG A 51 0.54 16.07 -3.43
C ARG A 51 1.22 14.82 -2.89
N MET A 52 2.42 14.52 -3.37
CA MET A 52 3.21 13.40 -2.85
C MET A 52 3.49 13.56 -1.36
N ASP A 53 3.94 14.74 -0.91
CA ASP A 53 4.18 15.04 0.49
C ASP A 53 2.94 14.86 1.37
N LEU A 54 1.76 15.28 0.88
CA LEU A 54 0.50 15.08 1.58
C LEU A 54 0.15 13.59 1.71
N ILE A 55 0.31 12.81 0.63
CA ILE A 55 0.06 11.38 0.62
C ILE A 55 0.99 10.66 1.61
N PHE A 56 2.29 10.97 1.60
CA PHE A 56 3.26 10.41 2.53
C PHE A 56 2.91 10.70 3.98
N ARG A 57 2.65 11.99 4.33
CA ARG A 57 2.30 12.37 5.70
C ARG A 57 1.05 11.64 6.18
N GLU A 58 0.01 11.60 5.36
CA GLU A 58 -1.24 10.92 5.71
C GLU A 58 -1.02 9.41 5.91
N MET A 59 -0.28 8.76 5.00
CA MET A 59 0.05 7.34 5.08
C MET A 59 0.77 7.02 6.39
N PHE A 60 1.84 7.73 6.72
CA PHE A 60 2.62 7.49 7.95
C PHE A 60 1.83 7.83 9.21
N THR A 61 1.01 8.88 9.20
CA THR A 61 0.12 9.21 10.31
C THR A 61 -0.87 8.08 10.57
N GLN A 62 -1.49 7.54 9.53
CA GLN A 62 -2.44 6.43 9.64
C GLN A 62 -1.74 5.13 10.11
N MET A 63 -0.55 4.83 9.59
CA MET A 63 0.24 3.68 10.05
C MET A 63 0.61 3.79 11.54
N GLY A 64 1.00 4.98 12.00
CA GLY A 64 1.32 5.24 13.41
C GLY A 64 0.11 5.26 14.35
N SER A 65 -1.10 5.45 13.81
CA SER A 65 -2.36 5.41 14.59
C SER A 65 -2.98 4.00 14.65
N ALA A 66 -2.35 3.00 14.05
CA ALA A 66 -2.82 1.62 14.17
C ALA A 66 -2.86 1.22 15.65
N PRO A 67 -4.00 0.66 16.15
CA PRO A 67 -4.14 0.39 17.58
C PRO A 67 -3.05 -0.56 18.06
N GLU A 68 -2.43 -0.21 19.16
CA GLU A 68 -1.56 -1.10 19.92
C GLU A 68 -2.44 -2.24 20.45
N GLY A 69 -2.31 -3.42 19.91
CA GLY A 69 -3.07 -4.59 20.32
C GLY A 69 -2.18 -5.80 20.46
N ASN A 70 -2.54 -6.70 21.37
CA ASN A 70 -1.85 -7.98 21.63
C ASN A 70 -1.92 -8.96 20.44
N ARG A 71 -2.50 -8.55 19.29
CA ARG A 71 -2.66 -9.38 18.09
C ARG A 71 -1.77 -8.85 16.98
N LEU A 72 -0.57 -9.39 16.90
CA LEU A 72 0.42 -9.07 15.86
C LEU A 72 -0.18 -9.05 14.44
N ASN A 73 -1.08 -10.02 14.14
CA ASN A 73 -1.73 -10.14 12.85
C ASN A 73 -2.62 -8.93 12.53
N ALA A 74 -3.39 -8.43 13.50
CA ALA A 74 -4.29 -7.30 13.30
C ALA A 74 -3.50 -6.01 13.05
N VAL A 75 -2.47 -5.76 13.85
CA VAL A 75 -1.59 -4.60 13.71
C VAL A 75 -0.90 -4.63 12.34
N PHE A 76 -0.34 -5.77 11.95
CA PHE A 76 0.32 -5.94 10.66
C PHE A 76 -0.63 -5.63 9.49
N PHE A 77 -1.81 -6.28 9.44
CA PHE A 77 -2.75 -6.05 8.34
C PHE A 77 -3.22 -4.60 8.28
N GLN A 78 -3.44 -3.97 9.42
CA GLN A 78 -3.88 -2.58 9.46
C GLN A 78 -2.81 -1.62 8.94
N GLN A 79 -1.56 -1.78 9.38
CA GLN A 79 -0.44 -0.98 8.89
C GLN A 79 -0.22 -1.20 7.39
N MET A 80 -0.26 -2.46 6.91
CA MET A 80 -0.09 -2.77 5.49
C MET A 80 -1.24 -2.24 4.63
N ILE A 81 -2.48 -2.20 5.12
CA ILE A 81 -3.60 -1.57 4.43
C ILE A 81 -3.33 -0.08 4.22
N PHE A 82 -2.85 0.64 5.22
CA PHE A 82 -2.52 2.06 5.08
C PHE A 82 -1.33 2.29 4.15
N HIS A 83 -0.28 1.47 4.25
CA HIS A 83 0.86 1.49 3.34
C HIS A 83 0.42 1.32 1.88
N HIS A 84 -0.36 0.28 1.59
CA HIS A 84 -0.86 0.00 0.25
C HIS A 84 -1.79 1.10 -0.29
N ARG A 85 -2.64 1.69 0.56
CA ARG A 85 -3.44 2.86 0.17
C ARG A 85 -2.58 4.04 -0.23
N GLY A 86 -1.51 4.30 0.52
CA GLY A 86 -0.50 5.30 0.17
C GLY A 86 0.10 5.05 -1.21
N ALA A 87 0.58 3.83 -1.46
CA ALA A 87 1.19 3.46 -2.74
C ALA A 87 0.21 3.58 -3.93
N VAL A 88 -1.06 3.16 -3.76
CA VAL A 88 -2.10 3.35 -4.78
C VAL A 88 -2.30 4.84 -5.09
N ARG A 89 -2.39 5.69 -4.07
CA ARG A 89 -2.57 7.15 -4.26
C ARG A 89 -1.33 7.80 -4.90
N MET A 90 -0.13 7.35 -4.56
CA MET A 90 1.11 7.81 -5.19
C MET A 90 1.13 7.46 -6.68
N ALA A 91 0.82 6.22 -7.04
CA ALA A 91 0.73 5.78 -8.43
C ALA A 91 -0.34 6.57 -9.22
N GLN A 92 -1.52 6.79 -8.63
CA GLN A 92 -2.58 7.61 -9.20
C GLN A 92 -2.15 9.07 -9.36
N ASN A 93 -1.42 9.64 -8.40
CA ASN A 93 -0.91 11.00 -8.52
C ASN A 93 0.10 11.12 -9.65
N THR A 94 0.99 10.15 -9.80
CA THR A 94 1.99 10.13 -10.89
C THR A 94 1.33 10.04 -12.26
N LEU A 95 0.29 9.23 -12.43
CA LEU A 95 -0.46 9.11 -13.68
C LEU A 95 -1.27 10.37 -14.10
N ARG A 96 -1.32 11.42 -13.26
CA ARG A 96 -1.93 12.71 -13.63
C ARG A 96 -1.02 13.55 -14.51
N TYR A 97 0.24 13.19 -14.60
CA TYR A 97 1.29 13.92 -15.29
C TYR A 97 1.80 13.08 -16.46
N GLU A 98 2.53 13.71 -17.35
CA GLU A 98 3.22 12.99 -18.41
C GLU A 98 4.29 12.08 -17.80
N VAL A 99 4.23 10.80 -18.17
CA VAL A 99 5.20 9.79 -17.73
C VAL A 99 5.71 9.03 -18.95
N CYS A 100 6.91 8.46 -18.82
CA CYS A 100 7.43 7.63 -19.92
C CYS A 100 6.50 6.43 -20.20
N THR A 101 6.50 5.99 -21.45
CA THR A 101 5.58 4.96 -21.97
C THR A 101 5.61 3.68 -21.13
N ASP A 102 6.80 3.27 -20.69
CA ASP A 102 6.99 2.02 -19.95
C ASP A 102 6.58 2.13 -18.47
N LEU A 103 6.57 3.33 -17.89
CA LEU A 103 6.17 3.56 -16.50
C LEU A 103 4.65 3.46 -16.31
N ALA A 104 3.84 3.93 -17.25
CA ALA A 104 2.39 3.95 -17.10
C ALA A 104 1.76 2.57 -16.87
N PRO A 105 2.13 1.49 -17.59
CA PRO A 105 1.67 0.13 -17.32
C PRO A 105 2.04 -0.37 -15.92
N VAL A 106 3.25 -0.06 -15.45
CA VAL A 106 3.73 -0.46 -14.12
C VAL A 106 2.90 0.22 -13.02
N LEU A 107 2.65 1.54 -13.13
CA LEU A 107 1.81 2.27 -12.18
C LEU A 107 0.38 1.72 -12.13
N ARG A 108 -0.21 1.37 -13.26
CA ARG A 108 -1.53 0.72 -13.31
C ARG A 108 -1.52 -0.65 -12.66
N SER A 109 -0.47 -1.45 -12.89
CA SER A 109 -0.29 -2.75 -12.24
C SER A 109 -0.16 -2.63 -10.72
N ILE A 110 0.54 -1.61 -10.21
CA ILE A 110 0.63 -1.29 -8.78
C ILE A 110 -0.77 -0.99 -8.24
N ILE A 111 -1.54 -0.12 -8.89
CA ILE A 111 -2.90 0.23 -8.47
C ILE A 111 -3.79 -1.01 -8.37
N ASP A 112 -3.80 -1.85 -9.39
CA ASP A 112 -4.65 -3.05 -9.45
C ASP A 112 -4.24 -4.09 -8.41
N THR A 113 -2.94 -4.35 -8.30
CA THR A 113 -2.40 -5.39 -7.41
C THR A 113 -2.59 -5.00 -5.96
N GLN A 114 -2.18 -3.80 -5.59
CA GLN A 114 -2.28 -3.35 -4.20
C GLN A 114 -3.74 -3.11 -3.78
N SER A 115 -4.63 -2.69 -4.68
CA SER A 115 -6.07 -2.63 -4.39
C SER A 115 -6.67 -4.01 -4.09
N ARG A 116 -6.22 -5.07 -4.79
CA ARG A 116 -6.63 -6.45 -4.47
C ARG A 116 -6.08 -6.91 -3.13
N GLU A 117 -4.83 -6.59 -2.81
CA GLU A 117 -4.20 -6.94 -1.53
C GLU A 117 -4.86 -6.21 -0.36
N ILE A 118 -5.24 -4.95 -0.50
CA ILE A 118 -6.05 -4.22 0.49
C ILE A 118 -7.33 -4.99 0.81
N ARG A 119 -8.11 -5.39 -0.20
CA ARG A 119 -9.36 -6.14 0.00
C ARG A 119 -9.11 -7.47 0.70
N GLN A 120 -8.04 -8.18 0.34
CA GLN A 120 -7.66 -9.44 0.97
C GLN A 120 -7.28 -9.25 2.45
N MET A 121 -6.46 -8.25 2.76
CA MET A 121 -6.06 -7.95 4.14
C MET A 121 -7.25 -7.49 4.98
N GLN A 122 -8.16 -6.69 4.43
CA GLN A 122 -9.41 -6.30 5.10
C GLN A 122 -10.28 -7.53 5.42
N PHE A 123 -10.37 -8.48 4.50
CA PHE A 123 -11.10 -9.74 4.75
C PHE A 123 -10.45 -10.56 5.88
N LEU A 124 -9.13 -10.71 5.87
CA LEU A 124 -8.38 -11.42 6.91
C LEU A 124 -8.52 -10.71 8.26
N LEU A 125 -8.42 -9.39 8.29
CA LEU A 125 -8.56 -8.58 9.51
C LEU A 125 -9.94 -8.78 10.17
N ARG A 126 -11.01 -8.80 9.38
CA ARG A 126 -12.37 -9.10 9.91
C ARG A 126 -12.46 -10.49 10.53
N ARG A 127 -11.84 -11.49 9.93
CA ARG A 127 -11.83 -12.87 10.46
C ARG A 127 -11.05 -13.00 11.78
N THR A 128 -9.92 -12.30 11.90
CA THR A 128 -9.13 -12.31 13.15
C THR A 128 -9.87 -11.63 14.31
N GLY A 129 -10.71 -10.63 14.03
CA GLY A 129 -11.57 -9.99 15.01
C GLY A 129 -12.71 -10.87 15.54
N CYS A 130 -13.19 -11.83 14.73
CA CYS A 130 -14.29 -12.73 15.10
C CYS A 130 -13.87 -13.98 15.90
N GLN A 131 -12.58 -14.31 15.97
CA GLN A 131 -12.10 -15.52 16.66
C GLN A 131 -11.96 -15.35 18.19
N GLY A 132 -12.31 -14.20 18.74
CA GLY A 132 -12.22 -13.90 20.19
C GLY A 132 -13.58 -13.67 20.82
N GLY A 133 -14.51 -14.65 20.79
CA GLY A 133 -15.65 -14.79 21.72
C GLY A 133 -16.56 -13.56 21.98
N GLY A 134 -16.56 -12.54 21.10
CA GLY A 134 -17.40 -11.36 21.21
C GLY A 134 -18.22 -11.18 19.94
N SER A 135 -19.49 -10.80 20.08
CA SER A 135 -20.42 -10.48 19.00
C SER A 135 -19.74 -9.70 17.88
N CYS A 136 -19.80 -10.23 16.63
CA CYS A 136 -19.39 -9.51 15.44
C CYS A 136 -20.35 -8.34 15.19
N ALA A 137 -20.22 -7.26 15.97
CA ALA A 137 -20.87 -6.01 15.64
C ALA A 137 -20.20 -5.47 14.36
N SER A 138 -21.00 -5.36 13.30
CA SER A 138 -20.61 -4.70 12.05
C SER A 138 -20.26 -3.24 12.34
N SER A 139 -19.00 -2.99 12.68
CA SER A 139 -18.44 -1.64 12.58
C SER A 139 -18.30 -1.34 11.10
N ALA A 140 -19.31 -0.69 10.55
CA ALA A 140 -19.26 -0.09 9.23
C ALA A 140 -18.11 0.93 9.22
N PHE A 141 -16.95 0.52 8.75
CA PHE A 141 -15.92 1.46 8.35
C PHE A 141 -16.44 2.16 7.08
N LEU A 142 -16.93 3.37 7.27
CA LEU A 142 -17.29 4.28 6.20
C LEU A 142 -16.11 4.41 5.23
N VAL A 143 -16.38 4.03 4.01
CA VAL A 143 -15.56 4.27 2.84
C VAL A 143 -15.62 5.77 2.55
N TYR A 144 -14.53 6.47 2.72
CA TYR A 144 -14.27 7.76 2.07
C TYR A 144 -13.04 7.63 1.19
#